data_1a9f3d1c85ae659170a18eb524aca86e
#
_entry.id   1a9f3d1c85ae659170a18eb524aca86e
#
_cell.length_a   1.000
_cell.length_b   1.000
_cell.length_c   1.000
_cell.angle_alpha   90.00
_cell.angle_beta   90.00
_cell.angle_gamma   90.00
#
_symmetry.space_group_name_H-M   'P 1'
#
loop_
_entity.id
_entity.type
_entity.pdbx_description
1 polymer ?
#
loop_
_entity_poly.entity_id
_entity_poly.type
_entity_poly.pdbx_seq_one_letter_code
_entity_poly.pdbx_strand_id
1 'polypeptide(L)'
;MRQIALISLCMALCSSLFAQEPIVKQMSKADFLTKVMNYEENPTQWVYLGDKPCIVDFYADWCGPCRIASPILEDLANEYKGRIDVYKVNTDQEPALSAAFGIKGIPAFLYCPLNGKPQMTSGIAHSADETKAFFKRIIEEFLLKK
;
A
#
# COMPACT_ATOMS: atom_id res chain seq x y z
N MET A 1 -41.07 2.15 -56.31
CA MET A 1 -41.45 1.93 -54.88
C MET A 1 -40.15 1.68 -54.12
N ARG A 2 -39.73 2.66 -53.35
CA ARG A 2 -38.42 2.69 -52.66
C ARG A 2 -38.61 2.17 -51.25
N GLN A 3 -38.07 1.00 -50.96
CA GLN A 3 -38.01 0.48 -49.60
C GLN A 3 -36.80 1.11 -48.89
N ILE A 4 -37.07 1.93 -47.90
CA ILE A 4 -36.07 2.51 -46.99
C ILE A 4 -35.81 1.48 -45.88
N ALA A 5 -34.66 0.85 -45.94
CA ALA A 5 -34.19 -0.02 -44.88
C ALA A 5 -33.73 0.86 -43.69
N LEU A 6 -34.47 0.83 -42.58
CA LEU A 6 -34.07 1.40 -41.33
C LEU A 6 -33.00 0.51 -40.68
N ILE A 7 -31.75 0.92 -40.82
CA ILE A 7 -30.64 0.34 -40.07
C ILE A 7 -30.73 0.89 -38.63
N SER A 8 -31.33 0.09 -37.76
CA SER A 8 -31.30 0.34 -36.32
C SER A 8 -29.87 0.15 -35.80
N LEU A 9 -29.16 1.26 -35.63
CA LEU A 9 -27.84 1.29 -35.01
C LEU A 9 -28.02 1.08 -33.51
N CYS A 10 -27.96 -0.19 -33.09
CA CYS A 10 -27.90 -0.58 -31.68
C CYS A 10 -26.52 -0.21 -31.15
N MET A 11 -26.36 1.02 -30.68
CA MET A 11 -25.17 1.45 -29.90
C MET A 11 -25.21 0.68 -28.58
N ALA A 12 -24.54 -0.48 -28.55
CA ALA A 12 -24.21 -1.15 -27.31
C ALA A 12 -23.24 -0.25 -26.53
N LEU A 13 -23.78 0.51 -25.57
CA LEU A 13 -22.99 1.16 -24.52
C LEU A 13 -22.32 0.05 -23.71
N CYS A 14 -21.13 -0.31 -24.13
CA CYS A 14 -20.22 -1.13 -23.33
C CYS A 14 -19.74 -0.24 -22.18
N SER A 15 -20.56 -0.16 -21.11
CA SER A 15 -20.14 0.42 -19.83
C SER A 15 -19.09 -0.52 -19.26
N SER A 16 -17.82 -0.25 -19.60
CA SER A 16 -16.69 -0.86 -18.89
C SER A 16 -16.82 -0.46 -17.43
N LEU A 17 -17.30 -1.38 -16.59
CA LEU A 17 -17.13 -1.29 -15.16
C LEU A 17 -15.59 -1.34 -14.92
N PHE A 18 -14.97 -0.18 -14.83
CA PHE A 18 -13.64 -0.07 -14.25
C PHE A 18 -13.80 -0.42 -12.77
N ALA A 19 -13.52 -1.69 -12.43
CA ALA A 19 -13.32 -2.07 -11.04
C ALA A 19 -12.22 -1.16 -10.50
N GLN A 20 -12.57 -0.29 -9.58
CA GLN A 20 -11.63 0.64 -8.98
C GLN A 20 -10.66 -0.18 -8.13
N GLU A 21 -9.39 -0.22 -8.55
CA GLU A 21 -8.33 -0.90 -7.81
C GLU A 21 -8.32 -0.39 -6.35
N PRO A 22 -8.20 -1.29 -5.36
CA PRO A 22 -8.16 -0.88 -3.97
C PRO A 22 -7.00 0.07 -3.75
N ILE A 23 -7.25 1.15 -3.01
CA ILE A 23 -6.26 2.18 -2.73
C ILE A 23 -5.11 1.66 -1.86
N VAL A 24 -5.42 0.72 -0.96
CA VAL A 24 -4.46 -0.06 -0.17
C VAL A 24 -4.40 -1.46 -0.74
N LYS A 25 -3.23 -1.88 -1.22
CA LYS A 25 -3.06 -3.10 -2.01
C LYS A 25 -2.47 -4.22 -1.15
N GLN A 26 -3.05 -5.41 -1.23
CA GLN A 26 -2.40 -6.61 -0.68
C GLN A 26 -1.09 -6.88 -1.42
N MET A 27 -0.08 -7.32 -0.67
CA MET A 27 1.27 -7.54 -1.19
C MET A 27 1.80 -8.88 -0.69
N SER A 28 2.16 -9.74 -1.63
CA SER A 28 2.90 -10.98 -1.37
C SER A 28 4.42 -10.71 -1.27
N LYS A 29 5.18 -11.70 -0.81
CA LYS A 29 6.65 -11.66 -0.89
C LYS A 29 7.12 -11.41 -2.33
N ALA A 30 6.53 -12.08 -3.32
CA ALA A 30 6.90 -11.89 -4.73
C ALA A 30 6.67 -10.44 -5.20
N ASP A 31 5.54 -9.84 -4.80
CA ASP A 31 5.28 -8.42 -5.07
C ASP A 31 6.30 -7.50 -4.39
N PHE A 32 6.65 -7.78 -3.14
CA PHE A 32 7.63 -7.00 -2.39
C PHE A 32 8.99 -7.00 -3.10
N LEU A 33 9.45 -8.18 -3.55
CA LEU A 33 10.73 -8.32 -4.24
C LEU A 33 10.79 -7.57 -5.59
N THR A 34 9.65 -7.29 -6.20
CA THR A 34 9.58 -6.59 -7.49
C THR A 34 9.18 -5.13 -7.40
N LYS A 35 8.47 -4.72 -6.33
CA LYS A 35 7.89 -3.37 -6.21
C LYS A 35 8.52 -2.52 -5.11
N VAL A 36 9.15 -3.15 -4.12
CA VAL A 36 9.73 -2.43 -2.97
C VAL A 36 11.23 -2.63 -2.89
N MET A 37 11.69 -3.86 -2.71
CA MET A 37 13.12 -4.18 -2.64
C MET A 37 13.36 -5.67 -2.86
N ASN A 38 14.28 -6.01 -3.73
CA ASN A 38 14.78 -7.38 -3.86
C ASN A 38 15.94 -7.60 -2.87
N TYR A 39 15.59 -7.97 -1.63
CA TYR A 39 16.59 -8.25 -0.58
C TYR A 39 17.32 -9.59 -0.79
N GLU A 40 16.84 -10.47 -1.67
CA GLU A 40 17.51 -11.71 -2.01
C GLU A 40 18.71 -11.46 -2.95
N GLU A 41 18.58 -10.49 -3.86
CA GLU A 41 19.67 -10.04 -4.72
C GLU A 41 20.56 -8.98 -4.06
N ASN A 42 20.00 -8.15 -3.15
CA ASN A 42 20.71 -7.06 -2.49
C ASN A 42 20.64 -7.20 -0.95
N PRO A 43 21.24 -8.25 -0.35
CA PRO A 43 21.06 -8.55 1.08
C PRO A 43 21.70 -7.52 2.02
N THR A 44 22.65 -6.72 1.53
CA THR A 44 23.42 -5.76 2.35
C THR A 44 23.14 -4.31 2.02
N GLN A 45 22.42 -4.03 0.94
CA GLN A 45 22.16 -2.68 0.48
C GLN A 45 20.67 -2.48 0.21
N TRP A 46 20.10 -1.39 0.77
CA TRP A 46 18.76 -0.98 0.42
C TRP A 46 18.71 -0.39 -0.99
N VAL A 47 17.98 -1.03 -1.88
CA VAL A 47 17.70 -0.57 -3.25
C VAL A 47 16.20 -0.52 -3.42
N TYR A 48 15.63 0.69 -3.37
CA TYR A 48 14.19 0.88 -3.54
C TYR A 48 13.80 0.77 -5.02
N LEU A 49 12.74 0.03 -5.32
CA LEU A 49 12.27 -0.28 -6.68
C LEU A 49 11.02 0.49 -7.10
N GLY A 50 10.37 1.20 -6.17
CA GLY A 50 9.14 1.93 -6.45
C GLY A 50 9.39 3.26 -7.16
N ASP A 51 8.38 3.75 -7.86
CA ASP A 51 8.35 5.06 -8.53
C ASP A 51 7.78 6.17 -7.63
N LYS A 52 7.18 5.81 -6.51
CA LYS A 52 6.63 6.67 -5.46
C LYS A 52 7.05 6.14 -4.09
N PRO A 53 7.16 7.01 -3.07
CA PRO A 53 7.33 6.55 -1.70
C PRO A 53 6.20 5.61 -1.31
N CYS A 54 6.46 4.65 -0.42
CA CYS A 54 5.39 3.77 0.06
C CYS A 54 5.42 3.51 1.56
N ILE A 55 4.28 3.05 2.05
CA ILE A 55 4.10 2.46 3.38
C ILE A 55 3.76 0.98 3.17
N VAL A 56 4.44 0.10 3.89
CA VAL A 56 4.09 -1.33 3.96
C VAL A 56 3.63 -1.64 5.38
N ASP A 57 2.35 -2.01 5.53
CA ASP A 57 1.71 -2.39 6.78
C ASP A 57 1.79 -3.92 6.97
N PHE A 58 2.57 -4.37 7.94
CA PHE A 58 2.63 -5.76 8.37
C PHE A 58 1.55 -6.00 9.42
N TYR A 59 0.57 -6.83 9.10
CA TYR A 59 -0.62 -7.07 9.91
C TYR A 59 -0.97 -8.56 9.98
N ALA A 60 -1.96 -8.90 10.81
CA ALA A 60 -2.68 -10.16 10.78
C ALA A 60 -4.17 -9.92 11.10
N ASP A 61 -5.04 -10.83 10.66
CA ASP A 61 -6.49 -10.68 10.82
C ASP A 61 -6.94 -10.70 12.29
N TRP A 62 -6.23 -11.43 13.14
CA TRP A 62 -6.48 -11.50 14.59
C TRP A 62 -5.95 -10.31 15.39
N CYS A 63 -5.19 -9.42 14.78
CA CYS A 63 -4.51 -8.31 15.46
C CYS A 63 -5.48 -7.14 15.73
N GLY A 64 -5.80 -6.91 17.00
CA GLY A 64 -6.69 -5.81 17.44
C GLY A 64 -6.20 -4.42 17.02
N PRO A 65 -4.97 -4.02 17.37
CA PRO A 65 -4.41 -2.72 16.97
C PRO A 65 -4.32 -2.53 15.46
N CYS A 66 -4.10 -3.60 14.68
CA CYS A 66 -4.08 -3.54 13.22
C CYS A 66 -5.45 -3.11 12.65
N ARG A 67 -6.55 -3.56 13.28
CA ARG A 67 -7.91 -3.13 12.89
C ARG A 67 -8.18 -1.65 13.15
N ILE A 68 -7.44 -1.01 14.04
CA ILE A 68 -7.50 0.45 14.25
C ILE A 68 -6.66 1.17 13.20
N ALA A 69 -5.47 0.67 12.90
CA ALA A 69 -4.55 1.28 11.93
C ALA A 69 -5.08 1.21 10.49
N SER A 70 -5.71 0.09 10.09
CA SER A 70 -6.14 -0.14 8.71
C SER A 70 -7.02 0.95 8.13
N PRO A 71 -8.15 1.37 8.74
CA PRO A 71 -8.98 2.43 8.19
C PRO A 71 -8.27 3.79 8.15
N ILE A 72 -7.34 4.05 9.08
CA ILE A 72 -6.53 5.27 9.07
C ILE A 72 -5.60 5.29 7.85
N LEU A 73 -4.97 4.16 7.53
CA LEU A 73 -4.10 4.04 6.36
C LEU A 73 -4.90 4.13 5.06
N GLU A 74 -6.13 3.60 5.01
CA GLU A 74 -7.03 3.74 3.86
C GLU A 74 -7.41 5.21 3.63
N ASP A 75 -7.77 5.93 4.68
CA ASP A 75 -8.03 7.38 4.61
C ASP A 75 -6.81 8.16 4.08
N LEU A 76 -5.63 7.89 4.62
CA LEU A 76 -4.40 8.56 4.22
C LEU A 76 -3.97 8.17 2.80
N ALA A 77 -4.15 6.91 2.40
CA ALA A 77 -3.92 6.48 1.03
C ALA A 77 -4.82 7.24 0.03
N ASN A 78 -6.07 7.52 0.41
CA ASN A 78 -6.97 8.36 -0.37
C ASN A 78 -6.52 9.83 -0.38
N GLU A 79 -6.17 10.40 0.78
CA GLU A 79 -5.71 11.80 0.91
C GLU A 79 -4.44 12.07 0.08
N TYR A 80 -3.52 11.10 0.06
CA TYR A 80 -2.24 11.22 -0.66
C TYR A 80 -2.20 10.43 -1.97
N LYS A 81 -3.37 10.11 -2.55
CA LYS A 81 -3.49 9.35 -3.80
C LYS A 81 -2.60 9.93 -4.91
N GLY A 82 -1.83 9.05 -5.56
CA GLY A 82 -0.88 9.42 -6.61
C GLY A 82 0.45 9.98 -6.10
N ARG A 83 0.59 10.25 -4.80
CA ARG A 83 1.82 10.76 -4.18
C ARG A 83 2.58 9.69 -3.40
N ILE A 84 1.87 8.74 -2.80
CA ILE A 84 2.41 7.56 -2.12
C ILE A 84 1.64 6.32 -2.54
N ASP A 85 2.24 5.16 -2.35
CA ASP A 85 1.55 3.87 -2.36
C ASP A 85 1.44 3.30 -0.94
N VAL A 86 0.35 2.58 -0.67
CA VAL A 86 0.16 1.88 0.61
C VAL A 86 -0.11 0.41 0.32
N TYR A 87 0.68 -0.46 0.93
CA TYR A 87 0.60 -1.90 0.81
C TYR A 87 0.33 -2.56 2.16
N LYS A 88 -0.30 -3.74 2.13
CA LYS A 88 -0.55 -4.58 3.31
C LYS A 88 0.08 -5.96 3.10
N VAL A 89 0.81 -6.43 4.10
CA VAL A 89 1.42 -7.77 4.14
C VAL A 89 0.83 -8.53 5.32
N ASN A 90 0.12 -9.62 5.05
CA ASN A 90 -0.35 -10.52 6.10
C ASN A 90 0.81 -11.39 6.59
N THR A 91 1.22 -11.20 7.84
CA THR A 91 2.39 -11.91 8.43
C THR A 91 2.18 -13.41 8.56
N ASP A 92 0.93 -13.87 8.67
CA ASP A 92 0.60 -15.30 8.73
C ASP A 92 0.73 -15.96 7.34
N GLN A 93 0.49 -15.20 6.27
CA GLN A 93 0.62 -15.67 4.88
C GLN A 93 2.04 -15.50 4.33
N GLU A 94 2.77 -14.49 4.82
CA GLU A 94 4.12 -14.13 4.36
C GLU A 94 5.17 -14.18 5.48
N PRO A 95 5.34 -15.35 6.17
CA PRO A 95 6.25 -15.47 7.31
C PRO A 95 7.71 -15.25 6.92
N ALA A 96 8.11 -15.64 5.71
CA ALA A 96 9.49 -15.46 5.24
C ALA A 96 9.84 -13.98 5.03
N LEU A 97 8.90 -13.18 4.49
CA LEU A 97 9.07 -11.73 4.34
C LEU A 97 9.11 -11.05 5.71
N SER A 98 8.21 -11.44 6.61
CA SER A 98 8.15 -10.91 7.98
C SER A 98 9.46 -11.18 8.75
N ALA A 99 10.02 -12.39 8.61
CA ALA A 99 11.29 -12.76 9.20
C ALA A 99 12.46 -11.96 8.61
N ALA A 100 12.50 -11.76 7.28
CA ALA A 100 13.55 -11.00 6.61
C ALA A 100 13.64 -9.55 7.12
N PHE A 101 12.51 -8.94 7.50
CA PHE A 101 12.44 -7.60 8.07
C PHE A 101 12.44 -7.58 9.61
N GLY A 102 12.64 -8.73 10.25
CA GLY A 102 12.75 -8.82 11.71
C GLY A 102 11.46 -8.43 12.44
N ILE A 103 10.29 -8.65 11.83
CA ILE A 103 9.00 -8.31 12.43
C ILE A 103 8.78 -9.20 13.66
N LYS A 104 8.79 -8.60 14.86
CA LYS A 104 8.58 -9.28 16.15
C LYS A 104 7.23 -8.99 16.79
N GLY A 105 6.54 -7.99 16.28
CA GLY A 105 5.22 -7.57 16.74
C GLY A 105 4.49 -6.78 15.68
N ILE A 106 3.17 -6.87 15.69
CA ILE A 106 2.29 -6.20 14.73
C ILE A 106 1.25 -5.31 15.46
N PRO A 107 0.80 -4.23 14.80
CA PRO A 107 1.19 -3.77 13.47
C PRO A 107 2.64 -3.28 13.44
N ALA A 108 3.30 -3.47 12.30
CA ALA A 108 4.59 -2.86 12.02
C ALA A 108 4.53 -2.17 10.66
N PHE A 109 5.16 -1.01 10.55
CA PHE A 109 5.05 -0.17 9.36
C PHE A 109 6.44 0.14 8.82
N LEU A 110 6.70 -0.25 7.58
CA LEU A 110 7.90 0.08 6.85
C LEU A 110 7.63 1.28 5.94
N TYR A 111 8.38 2.36 6.15
CA TYR A 111 8.27 3.60 5.37
C TYR A 111 9.44 3.68 4.41
N CYS A 112 9.13 3.68 3.12
CA CYS A 112 10.12 3.65 2.04
C CYS A 112 10.10 4.98 1.28
N PRO A 113 11.05 5.90 1.54
CA PRO A 113 11.19 7.11 0.75
C PRO A 113 11.79 6.79 -0.63
N LEU A 114 11.60 7.65 -1.63
CA LEU A 114 12.24 7.50 -2.93
C LEU A 114 13.77 7.51 -2.84
N ASN A 115 14.30 8.32 -1.92
CA ASN A 115 15.72 8.45 -1.70
C ASN A 115 16.06 8.22 -0.23
N GLY A 116 17.15 7.50 0.01
CA GLY A 116 17.61 7.23 1.36
C GLY A 116 17.20 5.87 1.89
N LYS A 117 17.37 5.69 3.20
CA LYS A 117 17.09 4.42 3.89
C LYS A 117 15.64 4.39 4.39
N PRO A 118 15.01 3.21 4.41
CA PRO A 118 13.69 3.07 5.00
C PRO A 118 13.73 3.25 6.52
N GLN A 119 12.58 3.55 7.09
CA GLN A 119 12.35 3.53 8.53
C GLN A 119 11.25 2.53 8.87
N MET A 120 11.29 2.00 10.09
CA MET A 120 10.26 1.08 10.57
C MET A 120 9.79 1.53 11.96
N THR A 121 8.47 1.43 12.17
CA THR A 121 7.86 1.58 13.50
C THR A 121 6.95 0.41 13.81
N SER A 122 6.62 0.19 15.08
CA SER A 122 5.69 -0.86 15.52
C SER A 122 4.66 -0.28 16.48
N GLY A 123 3.45 -0.86 16.44
CA GLY A 123 2.34 -0.43 17.28
C GLY A 123 1.64 0.81 16.75
N ILE A 124 0.67 1.28 17.53
CA ILE A 124 -0.10 2.51 17.30
C ILE A 124 0.01 3.43 18.53
N ALA A 125 -0.38 4.68 18.39
CA ALA A 125 -0.49 5.63 19.49
C ALA A 125 -1.69 5.31 20.41
N HIS A 126 -1.85 6.10 21.47
CA HIS A 126 -2.91 5.87 22.48
C HIS A 126 -4.33 6.07 21.93
N SER A 127 -4.48 6.85 20.85
CA SER A 127 -5.76 7.09 20.18
C SER A 127 -5.64 6.97 18.67
N ALA A 128 -6.79 6.82 17.99
CA ALA A 128 -6.86 6.82 16.53
C ALA A 128 -6.40 8.16 15.94
N ASP A 129 -6.77 9.28 16.57
CA ASP A 129 -6.38 10.62 16.12
C ASP A 129 -4.88 10.85 16.23
N GLU A 130 -4.26 10.43 17.34
CA GLU A 130 -2.80 10.49 17.51
C GLU A 130 -2.09 9.58 16.49
N THR A 131 -2.63 8.40 16.25
CA THR A 131 -2.11 7.46 15.23
C THR A 131 -2.17 8.08 13.83
N LYS A 132 -3.29 8.70 13.48
CA LYS A 132 -3.47 9.41 12.19
C LYS A 132 -2.50 10.58 12.07
N ALA A 133 -2.37 11.39 13.11
CA ALA A 133 -1.43 12.53 13.14
C ALA A 133 0.03 12.06 13.00
N PHE A 134 0.40 10.95 13.64
CA PHE A 134 1.71 10.36 13.53
C PHE A 134 2.02 9.90 12.09
N PHE A 135 1.13 9.12 11.47
CA PHE A 135 1.31 8.69 10.09
C PHE A 135 1.38 9.86 9.11
N LYS A 136 0.51 10.86 9.29
CA LYS A 136 0.51 12.06 8.45
C LYS A 136 1.85 12.80 8.52
N ARG A 137 2.40 12.97 9.72
CA ARG A 137 3.73 13.56 9.92
C ARG A 137 4.82 12.75 9.22
N ILE A 138 4.82 11.41 9.33
CA ILE A 138 5.79 10.56 8.61
C ILE A 138 5.65 10.73 7.09
N ILE A 139 4.44 10.77 6.58
CA ILE A 139 4.21 10.98 5.14
C ILE A 139 4.79 12.33 4.70
N GLU A 140 4.47 13.40 5.41
CA GLU A 140 4.85 14.77 5.01
C GLU A 140 6.33 15.07 5.23
N GLU A 141 6.89 14.68 6.38
CA GLU A 141 8.23 15.07 6.80
C GLU A 141 9.32 14.06 6.41
N PHE A 142 8.95 12.80 6.14
CA PHE A 142 9.91 11.77 5.78
C PHE A 142 9.71 11.21 4.38
N LEU A 143 8.49 10.82 4.00
CA LEU A 143 8.27 10.21 2.69
C LEU A 143 8.23 11.23 1.55
N LEU A 144 7.60 12.40 1.76
CA LEU A 144 7.38 13.43 0.73
C LEU A 144 8.35 14.62 0.83
N LYS A 145 9.27 14.60 1.79
CA LYS A 145 10.29 15.65 1.93
C LYS A 145 11.18 15.64 0.69
N LYS A 146 11.29 16.80 0.05
CA LYS A 146 12.19 17.06 -1.09
C LYS A 146 13.61 17.34 -0.63
#